data_1e3de7ab47a28e2a4d3433c9e196c964
#
_entry.id   1e3de7ab47a28e2a4d3433c9e196c964
#
_cell.length_a   1.000
_cell.length_b   1.000
_cell.length_c   1.000
_cell.angle_alpha   90.00
_cell.angle_beta   90.00
_cell.angle_gamma   90.00
#
_symmetry.space_group_name_H-M   'P 1'
#
loop_
_entity.id
_entity.type
_entity.pdbx_description
1 polymer ?
#
loop_
_entity_poly.entity_id
_entity_poly.type
_entity_poly.pdbx_seq_one_letter_code
_entity_poly.pdbx_strand_id
1 'polypeptide(L)'
;MDMGQTISKKIITWYKKHQRSLPWRSYTSSSDRDYKVLLSEFMLQQTKVSTVVPYFNKFYKKFRTIRALSKSRITSVLKLWEGLGYYRRARNLHQTAKIIV
;
A
#
# COMPACT_ATOMS: atom_id res chain seq x y z
N MET A 1 -20.85 -2.54 9.99
CA MET A 1 -20.03 -3.01 8.97
C MET A 1 -18.63 -2.46 9.01
N ASP A 2 -17.78 -3.30 8.69
CA ASP A 2 -16.39 -3.06 8.82
C ASP A 2 -15.84 -2.28 7.63
N MET A 3 -15.28 -1.12 7.91
CA MET A 3 -14.65 -0.28 6.91
C MET A 3 -13.51 -1.04 6.22
N GLY A 4 -12.79 -1.88 6.96
CA GLY A 4 -11.71 -2.68 6.41
C GLY A 4 -12.18 -3.65 5.35
N GLN A 5 -13.35 -4.27 5.53
CA GLN A 5 -13.93 -5.16 4.52
C GLN A 5 -14.28 -4.42 3.24
N THR A 6 -14.84 -3.22 3.35
CA THR A 6 -15.19 -2.41 2.19
C THR A 6 -13.95 -2.02 1.41
N ILE A 7 -12.90 -1.59 2.11
CA ILE A 7 -11.62 -1.23 1.50
C ILE A 7 -11.01 -2.44 0.81
N SER A 8 -11.00 -3.60 1.48
CA SER A 8 -10.46 -4.85 0.95
C SER A 8 -11.14 -5.24 -0.35
N LYS A 9 -12.47 -5.16 -0.40
CA LYS A 9 -13.25 -5.47 -1.61
C LYS A 9 -12.86 -4.58 -2.78
N LYS A 10 -12.77 -3.27 -2.55
CA LYS A 10 -12.38 -2.30 -3.57
C LYS A 10 -10.98 -2.58 -4.09
N ILE A 11 -10.07 -2.86 -3.19
CA ILE A 11 -8.67 -3.12 -3.54
C ILE A 11 -8.55 -4.39 -4.37
N ILE A 12 -9.23 -5.46 -4.00
CA ILE A 12 -9.21 -6.71 -4.74
C ILE A 12 -9.79 -6.53 -6.13
N THR A 13 -10.89 -5.80 -6.26
CA THR A 13 -11.49 -5.49 -7.55
C THR A 13 -10.53 -4.72 -8.42
N TRP A 14 -9.90 -3.69 -7.88
CA TRP A 14 -8.90 -2.90 -8.57
C TRP A 14 -7.73 -3.76 -9.02
N TYR A 15 -7.22 -4.61 -8.13
CA TYR A 15 -6.09 -5.50 -8.41
C TYR A 15 -6.40 -6.45 -9.55
N LYS A 16 -7.56 -7.11 -9.52
CA LYS A 16 -7.96 -8.02 -10.58
C LYS A 16 -7.97 -7.34 -11.95
N LYS A 17 -8.35 -6.08 -11.96
CA LYS A 17 -8.42 -5.28 -13.19
C LYS A 17 -7.03 -4.91 -13.70
N HIS A 18 -6.05 -4.70 -12.81
CA HIS A 18 -4.73 -4.18 -13.15
C HIS A 18 -3.57 -5.17 -12.96
N GLN A 19 -3.86 -6.40 -12.53
CA GLN A 19 -2.82 -7.35 -12.14
C GLN A 19 -1.77 -7.63 -13.21
N ARG A 20 -2.12 -7.54 -14.49
CA ARG A 20 -1.20 -7.83 -15.59
C ARG A 20 -0.11 -6.76 -15.74
N SER A 21 -0.38 -5.56 -15.33
CA SER A 21 0.55 -4.44 -15.48
C SER A 21 1.33 -4.12 -14.21
N LEU A 22 1.13 -4.87 -13.14
CA LEU A 22 1.78 -4.60 -11.87
C LEU A 22 2.99 -5.51 -11.66
N PRO A 23 4.18 -4.93 -11.41
CA PRO A 23 5.40 -5.71 -11.20
C PRO A 23 5.44 -6.45 -9.87
N TRP A 24 4.58 -6.10 -8.91
CA TRP A 24 4.54 -6.67 -7.56
C TRP A 24 3.44 -7.68 -7.34
N ARG A 25 2.96 -8.30 -8.40
CA ARG A 25 1.87 -9.26 -8.30
C ARG A 25 2.24 -10.58 -7.63
N SER A 26 3.52 -10.88 -7.48
CA SER A 26 3.98 -12.05 -6.72
C SER A 26 3.70 -11.86 -5.24
N TYR A 27 3.15 -12.89 -4.61
CA TYR A 27 2.84 -12.83 -3.18
C TYR A 27 2.92 -14.24 -2.57
N THR A 28 3.19 -14.28 -1.27
CA THR A 28 3.40 -15.53 -0.54
C THR A 28 2.13 -16.05 0.12
N SER A 29 1.14 -15.18 0.33
CA SER A 29 -0.10 -15.51 1.02
C SER A 29 -1.19 -14.53 0.63
N SER A 30 -2.44 -14.82 1.02
CA SER A 30 -3.56 -13.90 0.83
C SER A 30 -3.32 -12.58 1.55
N SER A 31 -2.79 -12.64 2.76
CA SER A 31 -2.48 -11.43 3.53
C SER A 31 -1.41 -10.59 2.85
N ASP A 32 -0.38 -11.24 2.32
CA ASP A 32 0.68 -10.55 1.58
C ASP A 32 0.11 -9.89 0.33
N ARG A 33 -0.73 -10.60 -0.42
CA ARG A 33 -1.40 -10.04 -1.58
C ARG A 33 -2.22 -8.81 -1.21
N ASP A 34 -3.05 -8.93 -0.19
CA ASP A 34 -3.93 -7.83 0.22
C ASP A 34 -3.13 -6.60 0.64
N TYR A 35 -2.05 -6.80 1.36
CA TYR A 35 -1.18 -5.72 1.77
C TYR A 35 -0.50 -5.04 0.57
N LYS A 36 0.03 -5.83 -0.36
CA LYS A 36 0.67 -5.27 -1.57
C LYS A 36 -0.32 -4.49 -2.42
N VAL A 37 -1.54 -5.00 -2.54
CA VAL A 37 -2.59 -4.32 -3.30
C VAL A 37 -2.96 -3.00 -2.61
N LEU A 38 -3.14 -3.02 -1.30
CA LEU A 38 -3.44 -1.81 -0.53
C LEU A 38 -2.34 -0.76 -0.71
N LEU A 39 -1.10 -1.16 -0.54
CA LEU A 39 0.05 -0.27 -0.66
C LEU A 39 0.13 0.33 -2.07
N SER A 40 0.00 -0.51 -3.10
CA SER A 40 0.06 -0.05 -4.47
C SER A 40 -1.09 0.90 -4.81
N GLU A 41 -2.28 0.64 -4.28
CA GLU A 41 -3.44 1.51 -4.50
C GLU A 41 -3.18 2.93 -4.00
N PHE A 42 -2.63 3.06 -2.80
CA PHE A 42 -2.31 4.38 -2.26
C PHE A 42 -1.20 5.07 -3.03
N MET A 43 -0.18 4.32 -3.45
CA MET A 43 0.94 4.90 -4.18
C MET A 43 0.59 5.31 -5.60
N LEU A 44 -0.32 4.58 -6.24
CA LEU A 44 -0.69 4.83 -7.63
C LEU A 44 -1.71 5.94 -7.81
N GLN A 45 -2.30 6.45 -6.74
CA GLN A 45 -3.20 7.59 -6.84
C GLN A 45 -2.41 8.78 -7.41
N GLN A 46 -2.79 9.21 -8.62
CA GLN A 46 -2.18 10.36 -9.29
C GLN A 46 -0.67 10.19 -9.59
N THR A 47 -0.17 8.95 -9.64
CA THR A 47 1.24 8.68 -9.89
C THR A 47 1.38 7.48 -10.82
N LYS A 48 2.29 7.57 -11.78
CA LYS A 48 2.52 6.50 -12.76
C LYS A 48 3.18 5.29 -12.13
N VAL A 49 2.89 4.10 -12.67
CA VAL A 49 3.48 2.85 -12.20
C VAL A 49 5.01 2.93 -12.22
N SER A 50 5.59 3.42 -13.30
CA SER A 50 7.06 3.52 -13.41
C SER A 50 7.69 4.35 -12.30
N THR A 51 7.00 5.39 -11.84
CA THR A 51 7.46 6.21 -10.73
C THR A 51 7.30 5.50 -9.40
N VAL A 52 6.22 4.74 -9.25
CA VAL A 52 5.88 4.07 -7.99
C VAL A 52 6.79 2.88 -7.69
N VAL A 53 7.21 2.12 -8.69
CA VAL A 53 7.94 0.86 -8.49
C VAL A 53 9.11 0.96 -7.51
N PRO A 54 10.06 1.91 -7.67
CA PRO A 54 11.18 1.99 -6.73
C PRO A 54 10.72 2.36 -5.31
N TYR A 55 9.70 3.19 -5.18
CA TYR A 55 9.16 3.54 -3.86
C TYR A 55 8.43 2.38 -3.21
N PHE A 56 7.66 1.65 -3.99
CA PHE A 56 6.98 0.44 -3.51
C PHE A 56 7.99 -0.56 -2.96
N ASN A 57 9.04 -0.84 -3.72
CA ASN A 57 10.04 -1.82 -3.32
C ASN A 57 10.73 -1.44 -2.01
N LYS A 58 11.12 -0.18 -1.86
CA LYS A 58 11.74 0.31 -0.63
C LYS A 58 10.78 0.25 0.55
N PHE A 59 9.54 0.67 0.33
CA PHE A 59 8.53 0.69 1.37
C PHE A 59 8.20 -0.72 1.85
N TYR A 60 7.97 -1.64 0.91
CA TYR A 60 7.66 -3.01 1.23
C TYR A 60 8.83 -3.71 1.95
N LYS A 61 10.04 -3.38 1.57
CA LYS A 61 11.23 -3.94 2.23
C LYS A 61 11.30 -3.52 3.70
N LYS A 62 10.92 -2.30 4.01
CA LYS A 62 10.91 -1.77 5.38
C LYS A 62 9.69 -2.27 6.17
N PHE A 63 8.51 -2.20 5.58
CA PHE A 63 7.26 -2.60 6.21
C PHE A 63 6.66 -3.75 5.43
N ARG A 64 7.04 -4.97 5.78
CA ARG A 64 6.69 -6.16 5.03
C ARG A 64 5.26 -6.65 5.27
N THR A 65 4.63 -6.18 6.34
CA THR A 65 3.26 -6.54 6.68
C THR A 65 2.48 -5.30 7.08
N ILE A 66 1.16 -5.39 6.96
CA ILE A 66 0.31 -4.29 7.39
C ILE A 66 0.43 -4.06 8.90
N ARG A 67 0.69 -5.11 9.66
CA ARG A 67 0.89 -4.98 11.11
C ARG A 67 2.14 -4.17 11.42
N ALA A 68 3.24 -4.45 10.72
CA ALA A 68 4.48 -3.68 10.88
C ALA A 68 4.26 -2.21 10.54
N LEU A 69 3.52 -1.96 9.46
CA LEU A 69 3.18 -0.59 9.07
C LEU A 69 2.33 0.10 10.13
N SER A 70 1.32 -0.60 10.66
CA SER A 70 0.42 -0.02 11.66
C SER A 70 1.15 0.39 12.95
N LYS A 71 2.20 -0.32 13.29
CA LYS A 71 2.99 -0.05 14.50
C LYS A 71 4.08 0.98 14.29
N SER A 72 4.35 1.37 13.05
CA SER A 72 5.42 2.30 12.74
C SER A 72 5.04 3.73 13.10
N ARG A 73 6.05 4.58 13.20
CA ARG A 73 5.85 6.02 13.39
C ARG A 73 5.55 6.67 12.05
N ILE A 74 4.67 7.67 12.07
CA ILE A 74 4.34 8.40 10.85
C ILE A 74 5.58 9.02 10.20
N THR A 75 6.55 9.45 10.99
CA THR A 75 7.79 10.03 10.48
C THR A 75 8.57 9.04 9.62
N SER A 76 8.59 7.76 10.00
CA SER A 76 9.25 6.71 9.22
C SER A 76 8.53 6.48 7.89
N VAL A 77 7.20 6.51 7.91
CA VAL A 77 6.38 6.35 6.71
C VAL A 77 6.62 7.50 5.74
N LEU A 78 6.60 8.73 6.25
CA LEU A 78 6.80 9.92 5.43
C LEU A 78 8.19 9.96 4.81
N LYS A 79 9.19 9.49 5.55
CA LYS A 79 10.57 9.45 5.04
C LYS A 79 10.68 8.55 3.81
N LEU A 80 10.02 7.39 3.84
CA LEU A 80 10.02 6.47 2.70
C LEU A 80 9.20 6.98 1.53
N TRP A 81 8.31 7.92 1.79
CA TRP A 81 7.46 8.54 0.77
C TRP A 81 8.10 9.79 0.16
N GLU A 82 9.21 10.22 0.72
CA GLU A 82 9.90 11.46 0.32
C GLU A 82 10.27 11.39 -1.16
N GLY A 83 9.88 12.41 -1.91
CA GLY A 83 10.09 12.45 -3.35
C GLY A 83 8.91 11.95 -4.18
N LEU A 84 8.02 11.14 -3.60
CA LEU A 84 6.84 10.65 -4.31
C LEU A 84 5.75 11.72 -4.40
N GLY A 85 5.68 12.60 -3.39
CA GLY A 85 4.71 13.68 -3.34
C GLY A 85 3.35 13.27 -2.79
N TYR A 86 2.47 14.25 -2.66
CA TYR A 86 1.10 14.02 -2.17
C TYR A 86 1.10 13.23 -0.86
N TYR A 87 1.75 13.79 0.16
CA TYR A 87 2.01 13.12 1.44
C TYR A 87 0.75 12.74 2.20
N ARG A 88 -0.40 13.33 1.88
CA ARG A 88 -1.68 12.94 2.46
C ARG A 88 -1.95 11.45 2.22
N ARG A 89 -1.52 10.92 1.08
CA ARG A 89 -1.67 9.49 0.77
C ARG A 89 -0.92 8.64 1.79
N ALA A 90 0.30 9.03 2.14
CA ALA A 90 1.10 8.31 3.13
C ALA A 90 0.42 8.33 4.50
N ARG A 91 -0.10 9.47 4.89
CA ARG A 91 -0.82 9.60 6.16
C ARG A 91 -2.09 8.75 6.17
N ASN A 92 -2.83 8.76 5.08
CA ASN A 92 -4.06 7.97 4.95
C ASN A 92 -3.74 6.47 4.93
N LEU A 93 -2.68 6.06 4.27
CA LEU A 93 -2.24 4.67 4.27
C LEU A 93 -1.91 4.20 5.69
N HIS A 94 -1.15 4.99 6.43
CA HIS A 94 -0.76 4.67 7.80
C HIS A 94 -1.98 4.56 8.71
N GLN A 95 -2.91 5.50 8.58
CA GLN A 95 -4.16 5.49 9.33
C GLN A 95 -5.02 4.28 8.98
N THR A 96 -5.10 3.95 7.69
CA THR A 96 -5.85 2.78 7.22
C THR A 96 -5.28 1.50 7.79
N ALA A 97 -3.96 1.37 7.83
CA ALA A 97 -3.30 0.21 8.43
C ALA A 97 -3.69 0.05 9.89
N LYS A 98 -3.75 1.14 10.64
CA LYS A 98 -4.16 1.13 12.05
C LYS A 98 -5.62 0.70 12.22
N ILE A 99 -6.49 1.11 11.30
CA ILE A 99 -7.91 0.75 11.35
C ILE A 99 -8.09 -0.75 11.06
N ILE A 100 -7.37 -1.26 10.08
CA ILE A 100 -7.48 -2.67 9.66
C ILE A 100 -6.92 -3.60 10.72
N VAL A 101 -5.81 -3.26 11.33
CA VAL A 101 -5.17 -4.05 12.38
C VAL A 101 -5.84 -3.82 13.72
#